data_d8006af5d983883ebc893071f4d75298
#
_entry.id   d8006af5d983883ebc893071f4d75298
#
_cell.length_a   1.000
_cell.length_b   1.000
_cell.length_c   1.000
_cell.angle_alpha   90.00
_cell.angle_beta   90.00
_cell.angle_gamma   90.00
#
_symmetry.space_group_name_H-M   'P 1'
#
loop_
_entity.id
_entity.type
_entity.pdbx_description
1 polymer ?
#
loop_
_entity_poly.entity_id
_entity_poly.type
_entity_poly.pdbx_seq_one_letter_code
_entity_poly.pdbx_strand_id
1 'polypeptide(L)'
;MSDASITAVGSGMDSYYGRPILKEPVWKPEIPAYFFFGGLAGASSVLHLGARLAGNERLAKTSLLVGAAGDLISPPLLISDLGRPERFLNMFRVFKVTSPMSVGSWILLVSGGASSTSAALELVGRLPKVKAAAEVVAALFGPPLTTYTGTLLANTAIPVWHEGRRELPWLFGASASASAGAAAAVFIETSSAGPARRLAVLGAAAELGLMET
;
A
#
# COMPACT_ATOMS: atom_id res chain seq x y z
N MET A 1 -18.84 64.19 1.43
CA MET A 1 -20.00 63.42 1.84
C MET A 1 -19.63 61.98 1.67
N SER A 2 -19.06 61.52 2.63
CA SER A 2 -19.24 60.40 3.54
C SER A 2 -19.34 59.04 2.79
N ASP A 3 -18.18 58.47 2.59
CA ASP A 3 -17.94 57.04 2.36
C ASP A 3 -18.46 56.28 3.59
N ALA A 4 -19.62 55.69 3.46
CA ALA A 4 -20.09 54.75 4.45
C ALA A 4 -19.38 53.41 4.16
N SER A 5 -18.24 53.23 4.84
CA SER A 5 -17.62 51.96 5.06
C SER A 5 -18.66 50.99 5.62
N ILE A 6 -19.09 50.07 4.78
CA ILE A 6 -19.80 48.86 5.24
C ILE A 6 -18.77 48.06 6.00
N THR A 7 -18.59 48.40 7.26
CA THR A 7 -17.82 47.63 8.20
C THR A 7 -18.45 46.26 8.31
N ALA A 8 -17.61 45.29 8.07
CA ALA A 8 -17.87 43.87 8.13
C ALA A 8 -18.76 43.47 9.31
N VAL A 9 -19.98 43.08 9.01
CA VAL A 9 -20.84 42.39 9.94
C VAL A 9 -20.30 40.98 10.12
N GLY A 10 -19.79 40.68 11.29
CA GLY A 10 -19.74 39.34 11.84
C GLY A 10 -18.61 38.46 11.33
N SER A 11 -17.48 38.56 12.00
CA SER A 11 -16.49 37.48 12.13
C SER A 11 -17.11 36.26 12.84
N GLY A 12 -18.03 35.53 12.20
CA GLY A 12 -18.67 34.41 12.87
C GLY A 12 -19.50 33.49 12.00
N MET A 13 -19.93 33.93 10.82
CA MET A 13 -20.59 33.06 9.85
C MET A 13 -19.66 32.85 8.66
N ASP A 14 -18.97 31.76 8.68
CA ASP A 14 -18.21 31.26 7.54
C ASP A 14 -19.16 31.09 6.34
N SER A 15 -19.15 32.06 5.42
CA SER A 15 -19.93 31.98 4.19
C SER A 15 -19.49 30.81 3.33
N TYR A 16 -20.40 30.09 2.72
CA TYR A 16 -20.12 29.07 1.71
C TYR A 16 -19.58 29.69 0.39
N TYR A 17 -19.82 30.95 0.16
CA TYR A 17 -19.37 31.66 -1.04
C TYR A 17 -17.84 31.82 -1.04
N GLY A 18 -17.20 31.41 -2.14
CA GLY A 18 -15.74 31.50 -2.29
C GLY A 18 -14.94 30.37 -1.66
N ARG A 19 -15.59 29.38 -1.04
CA ARG A 19 -14.91 28.16 -0.58
C ARG A 19 -14.93 27.11 -1.68
N PRO A 20 -13.84 26.38 -1.93
CA PRO A 20 -13.87 25.25 -2.83
C PRO A 20 -14.87 24.21 -2.32
N ILE A 21 -15.72 23.71 -3.22
CA ILE A 21 -16.73 22.68 -2.92
C ILE A 21 -16.06 21.39 -2.46
N LEU A 22 -14.87 21.12 -3.01
CA LEU A 22 -14.05 19.98 -2.65
C LEU A 22 -12.88 20.46 -1.80
N LYS A 23 -12.70 19.82 -0.66
CA LYS A 23 -11.48 20.00 0.13
C LYS A 23 -10.33 19.34 -0.60
N GLU A 24 -9.24 20.09 -0.83
CA GLU A 24 -8.02 19.50 -1.39
C GLU A 24 -7.53 18.32 -0.52
N PRO A 25 -7.04 17.25 -1.16
CA PRO A 25 -6.41 16.16 -0.42
C PRO A 25 -5.24 16.70 0.41
N VAL A 26 -5.28 16.46 1.70
CA VAL A 26 -4.23 16.92 2.64
C VAL A 26 -3.04 15.94 2.65
N TRP A 27 -2.99 15.01 1.71
CA TRP A 27 -1.96 13.98 1.68
C TRP A 27 -0.63 14.55 1.23
N LYS A 28 0.33 14.44 2.10
CA LYS A 28 1.72 14.77 1.86
C LYS A 28 2.40 13.64 1.07
N PRO A 29 3.62 13.85 0.58
CA PRO A 29 4.38 12.83 -0.18
C PRO A 29 4.52 11.47 0.53
N GLU A 30 4.38 11.44 1.84
CA GLU A 30 4.47 10.23 2.66
C GLU A 30 3.39 9.20 2.31
N ILE A 31 2.16 9.65 1.96
CA ILE A 31 1.07 8.72 1.63
C ILE A 31 1.26 8.06 0.27
N PRO A 32 1.55 8.77 -0.84
CA PRO A 32 1.92 8.10 -2.10
C PRO A 32 3.12 7.16 -1.96
N ALA A 33 4.14 7.56 -1.20
CA ALA A 33 5.29 6.69 -0.92
C ALA A 33 4.86 5.44 -0.15
N TYR A 34 4.00 5.57 0.86
CA TYR A 34 3.42 4.45 1.58
C TYR A 34 2.64 3.51 0.65
N PHE A 35 1.85 4.03 -0.30
CA PHE A 35 1.14 3.20 -1.29
C PHE A 35 2.11 2.37 -2.13
N PHE A 36 3.21 2.98 -2.56
CA PHE A 36 4.24 2.30 -3.32
C PHE A 36 4.92 1.19 -2.50
N PHE A 37 5.45 1.51 -1.31
CA PHE A 37 6.20 0.55 -0.50
C PHE A 37 5.31 -0.55 0.08
N GLY A 38 4.07 -0.24 0.48
CA GLY A 38 3.10 -1.23 0.94
C GLY A 38 2.65 -2.16 -0.19
N GLY A 39 2.41 -1.61 -1.38
CA GLY A 39 2.12 -2.39 -2.58
C GLY A 39 3.29 -3.31 -2.95
N LEU A 40 4.50 -2.78 -2.99
CA LEU A 40 5.73 -3.52 -3.23
C LEU A 40 5.88 -4.70 -2.24
N ALA A 41 5.67 -4.46 -0.94
CA ALA A 41 5.76 -5.48 0.09
C ALA A 41 4.71 -6.60 -0.12
N GLY A 42 3.45 -6.21 -0.34
CA GLY A 42 2.36 -7.17 -0.55
C GLY A 42 2.56 -8.05 -1.78
N ALA A 43 2.93 -7.49 -2.92
CA ALA A 43 3.20 -8.24 -4.13
C ALA A 43 4.48 -9.10 -4.03
N SER A 44 5.51 -8.60 -3.33
CA SER A 44 6.74 -9.36 -3.09
C SER A 44 6.52 -10.58 -2.22
N SER A 45 5.59 -10.55 -1.26
CA SER A 45 5.26 -11.71 -0.42
C SER A 45 4.62 -12.84 -1.24
N VAL A 46 3.79 -12.50 -2.23
CA VAL A 46 3.20 -13.47 -3.16
C VAL A 46 4.29 -14.06 -4.08
N LEU A 47 5.16 -13.20 -4.63
CA LEU A 47 6.27 -13.63 -5.48
C LEU A 47 7.24 -14.53 -4.71
N HIS A 48 7.53 -14.20 -3.45
CA HIS A 48 8.34 -15.01 -2.55
C HIS A 48 7.79 -16.42 -2.40
N LEU A 49 6.52 -16.56 -1.98
CA LEU A 49 5.91 -17.87 -1.79
C LEU A 49 5.85 -18.66 -3.09
N GLY A 50 5.45 -18.02 -4.20
CA GLY A 50 5.43 -18.64 -5.52
C GLY A 50 6.80 -19.15 -5.99
N ALA A 51 7.85 -18.33 -5.79
CA ALA A 51 9.22 -18.71 -6.13
C ALA A 51 9.72 -19.88 -5.29
N ARG A 52 9.41 -19.88 -3.99
CA ARG A 52 9.75 -20.96 -3.08
C ARG A 52 9.08 -22.26 -3.45
N LEU A 53 7.78 -22.25 -3.74
CA LEU A 53 7.03 -23.44 -4.17
C LEU A 53 7.53 -23.97 -5.52
N ALA A 54 8.05 -23.10 -6.39
CA ALA A 54 8.66 -23.48 -7.67
C ALA A 54 10.16 -23.90 -7.53
N GLY A 55 10.72 -23.93 -6.33
CA GLY A 55 12.11 -24.31 -6.10
C GLY A 55 13.14 -23.25 -6.52
N ASN A 56 12.72 -22.00 -6.77
CA ASN A 56 13.64 -20.91 -7.10
C ASN A 56 14.04 -20.16 -5.83
N GLU A 57 14.95 -20.75 -5.06
CA GLU A 57 15.38 -20.23 -3.75
C GLU A 57 16.02 -18.83 -3.84
N ARG A 58 16.74 -18.53 -4.93
CA ARG A 58 17.34 -17.20 -5.13
C ARG A 58 16.26 -16.12 -5.27
N LEU A 59 15.26 -16.36 -6.12
CA LEU A 59 14.16 -15.45 -6.30
C LEU A 59 13.33 -15.33 -5.02
N ALA A 60 13.08 -16.44 -4.33
CA ALA A 60 12.37 -16.46 -3.07
C ALA A 60 13.06 -15.56 -2.04
N LYS A 61 14.37 -15.73 -1.83
CA LYS A 61 15.12 -14.90 -0.88
C LYS A 61 15.15 -13.42 -1.27
N THR A 62 15.35 -13.12 -2.56
CA THR A 62 15.36 -11.72 -3.04
C THR A 62 14.00 -11.07 -2.83
N SER A 63 12.90 -11.74 -3.19
CA SER A 63 11.55 -11.23 -3.01
C SER A 63 11.21 -11.04 -1.53
N LEU A 64 11.66 -11.95 -0.65
CA LEU A 64 11.49 -11.80 0.80
C LEU A 64 12.16 -10.53 1.32
N LEU A 65 13.39 -10.27 0.91
CA LEU A 65 14.14 -9.08 1.35
C LEU A 65 13.54 -7.78 0.79
N VAL A 66 13.11 -7.79 -0.47
CA VAL A 66 12.43 -6.63 -1.09
C VAL A 66 11.11 -6.35 -0.36
N GLY A 67 10.31 -7.39 -0.08
CA GLY A 67 9.08 -7.28 0.69
C GLY A 67 9.33 -6.73 2.10
N ALA A 68 10.29 -7.31 2.82
CA ALA A 68 10.67 -6.87 4.17
C ALA A 68 11.14 -5.41 4.21
N ALA A 69 11.88 -4.94 3.19
CA ALA A 69 12.26 -3.54 3.07
C ALA A 69 11.04 -2.63 2.91
N GLY A 70 10.07 -3.02 2.06
CA GLY A 70 8.80 -2.31 1.91
C GLY A 70 8.01 -2.25 3.21
N ASP A 71 7.89 -3.38 3.91
CA ASP A 71 7.21 -3.46 5.21
C ASP A 71 7.88 -2.63 6.32
N LEU A 72 9.19 -2.49 6.26
CA LEU A 72 9.94 -1.68 7.23
C LEU A 72 9.75 -0.17 6.98
N ILE A 73 9.63 0.23 5.71
CA ILE A 73 9.49 1.63 5.30
C ILE A 73 8.04 2.10 5.43
N SER A 74 7.05 1.25 5.15
CA SER A 74 5.63 1.61 5.08
C SER A 74 5.05 2.15 6.40
N PRO A 75 5.22 1.52 7.58
CA PRO A 75 4.64 2.00 8.83
C PRO A 75 5.15 3.39 9.25
N PRO A 76 6.47 3.70 9.19
CA PRO A 76 6.96 5.04 9.46
C PRO A 76 6.33 6.12 8.57
N LEU A 77 6.17 5.86 7.28
CA LEU A 77 5.53 6.79 6.35
C LEU A 77 4.06 7.04 6.74
N LEU A 78 3.32 5.97 7.06
CA LEU A 78 1.94 6.08 7.49
C LEU A 78 1.83 6.83 8.83
N ILE A 79 2.71 6.55 9.78
CA ILE A 79 2.70 7.18 11.11
C ILE A 79 3.09 8.66 11.02
N SER A 80 4.03 9.02 10.15
CA SER A 80 4.48 10.41 9.98
C SER A 80 3.40 11.33 9.42
N ASP A 81 2.45 10.79 8.64
CA ASP A 81 1.32 11.56 8.12
C ASP A 81 0.20 11.76 9.16
N LEU A 82 0.22 11.00 10.26
CA LEU A 82 -0.75 11.19 11.33
C LEU A 82 -0.52 12.53 12.05
N GLY A 83 -1.56 13.34 12.15
CA GLY A 83 -1.48 14.59 12.90
C GLY A 83 -1.10 14.41 14.39
N ARG A 84 -1.30 13.21 14.93
CA ARG A 84 -0.93 12.79 16.29
C ARG A 84 -0.37 11.37 16.28
N PRO A 85 0.93 11.19 16.02
CA PRO A 85 1.57 9.87 15.89
C PRO A 85 1.39 8.97 17.12
N GLU A 86 1.34 9.56 18.33
CA GLU A 86 1.12 8.82 19.58
C GLU A 86 -0.22 8.06 19.64
N ARG A 87 -1.16 8.41 18.75
CA ARG A 87 -2.47 7.76 18.65
C ARG A 87 -2.51 6.61 17.66
N PHE A 88 -1.39 6.29 17.01
CA PHE A 88 -1.29 5.22 16.03
C PHE A 88 -1.86 3.89 16.56
N LEU A 89 -1.50 3.49 17.78
CA LEU A 89 -1.98 2.24 18.38
C LEU A 89 -3.51 2.19 18.57
N ASN A 90 -4.19 3.34 18.59
CA ASN A 90 -5.64 3.37 18.69
C ASN A 90 -6.33 2.81 17.45
N MET A 91 -5.64 2.77 16.31
CA MET A 91 -6.17 2.17 15.06
C MET A 91 -6.45 0.67 15.21
N PHE A 92 -5.78 0.00 16.14
CA PHE A 92 -5.91 -1.43 16.39
C PHE A 92 -6.89 -1.77 17.54
N ARG A 93 -7.49 -0.77 18.19
CA ARG A 93 -8.44 -1.02 19.30
C ARG A 93 -9.79 -1.53 18.82
N VAL A 94 -10.20 -1.17 17.61
CA VAL A 94 -11.49 -1.53 17.03
C VAL A 94 -11.32 -1.94 15.59
N PHE A 95 -11.86 -3.12 15.23
CA PHE A 95 -11.97 -3.55 13.85
C PHE A 95 -13.33 -3.14 13.30
N LYS A 96 -13.35 -2.17 12.37
CA LYS A 96 -14.58 -1.68 11.75
C LYS A 96 -14.59 -2.04 10.26
N VAL A 97 -15.38 -3.06 9.90
CA VAL A 97 -15.46 -3.59 8.52
C VAL A 97 -15.91 -2.53 7.50
N THR A 98 -16.73 -1.57 7.94
CA THR A 98 -17.24 -0.50 7.08
C THR A 98 -16.26 0.66 6.86
N SER A 99 -15.08 0.61 7.49
CA SER A 99 -14.05 1.64 7.35
C SER A 99 -12.84 1.07 6.59
N PRO A 100 -12.59 1.51 5.34
CA PRO A 100 -11.42 1.06 4.57
C PRO A 100 -10.10 1.28 5.32
N MET A 101 -9.97 2.39 6.04
CA MET A 101 -8.78 2.68 6.84
C MET A 101 -8.60 1.66 7.99
N SER A 102 -9.69 1.29 8.69
CA SER A 102 -9.59 0.28 9.76
C SER A 102 -9.22 -1.09 9.20
N VAL A 103 -9.87 -1.51 8.12
CA VAL A 103 -9.56 -2.78 7.44
C VAL A 103 -8.11 -2.77 6.96
N GLY A 104 -7.67 -1.68 6.32
CA GLY A 104 -6.30 -1.54 5.83
C GLY A 104 -5.24 -1.60 6.92
N SER A 105 -5.49 -0.96 8.08
CA SER A 105 -4.56 -1.04 9.22
C SER A 105 -4.35 -2.47 9.71
N TRP A 106 -5.42 -3.26 9.79
CA TRP A 106 -5.33 -4.67 10.18
C TRP A 106 -4.66 -5.54 9.11
N ILE A 107 -4.94 -5.29 7.82
CA ILE A 107 -4.25 -5.96 6.71
C ILE A 107 -2.75 -5.67 6.79
N LEU A 108 -2.36 -4.40 6.97
CA LEU A 108 -0.96 -4.00 7.10
C LEU A 108 -0.29 -4.65 8.31
N LEU A 109 -0.97 -4.70 9.47
CA LEU A 109 -0.46 -5.34 10.68
C LEU A 109 -0.18 -6.83 10.46
N VAL A 110 -1.15 -7.55 9.86
CA VAL A 110 -1.04 -9.00 9.64
C VAL A 110 -0.01 -9.30 8.56
N SER A 111 -0.08 -8.64 7.42
CA SER A 111 0.85 -8.83 6.30
C SER A 111 2.27 -8.46 6.69
N GLY A 112 2.47 -7.23 7.17
CA GLY A 112 3.79 -6.73 7.55
C GLY A 112 4.38 -7.48 8.75
N GLY A 113 3.56 -7.85 9.74
CA GLY A 113 3.98 -8.68 10.87
C GLY A 113 4.44 -10.07 10.42
N ALA A 114 3.70 -10.72 9.53
CA ALA A 114 4.03 -12.04 9.01
C ALA A 114 5.29 -11.98 8.12
N SER A 115 5.36 -11.03 7.21
CA SER A 115 6.52 -10.83 6.32
C SER A 115 7.79 -10.52 7.11
N SER A 116 7.74 -9.58 8.05
CA SER A 116 8.86 -9.25 8.94
C SER A 116 9.30 -10.44 9.78
N THR A 117 8.36 -11.23 10.31
CA THR A 117 8.65 -12.46 11.05
C THR A 117 9.37 -13.47 10.16
N SER A 118 8.88 -13.68 8.95
CA SER A 118 9.51 -14.58 7.98
C SER A 118 10.94 -14.14 7.64
N ALA A 119 11.16 -12.85 7.36
CA ALA A 119 12.47 -12.30 7.06
C ALA A 119 13.44 -12.43 8.25
N ALA A 120 12.98 -12.15 9.47
CA ALA A 120 13.79 -12.30 10.67
C ALA A 120 14.18 -13.76 10.90
N LEU A 121 13.26 -14.71 10.72
CA LEU A 121 13.53 -16.14 10.88
C LEU A 121 14.44 -16.69 9.77
N GLU A 122 14.37 -16.13 8.55
CA GLU A 122 15.33 -16.43 7.48
C GLU A 122 16.75 -16.05 7.87
N LEU A 123 16.94 -14.85 8.44
CA LEU A 123 18.25 -14.36 8.87
C LEU A 123 18.81 -15.14 10.05
N VAL A 124 17.97 -15.55 10.99
CA VAL A 124 18.37 -16.29 12.19
C VAL A 124 18.55 -17.79 11.91
N GLY A 125 17.95 -18.32 10.87
CA GLY A 125 18.00 -19.75 10.51
C GLY A 125 17.30 -20.67 11.51
N ARG A 126 16.27 -20.16 12.21
CA ARG A 126 15.53 -20.91 13.24
C ARG A 126 14.06 -21.05 12.92
N LEU A 127 13.39 -22.01 13.57
CA LEU A 127 11.94 -22.23 13.54
C LEU A 127 11.35 -22.34 12.12
N PRO A 128 11.80 -23.30 11.28
CA PRO A 128 11.40 -23.39 9.88
C PRO A 128 9.87 -23.55 9.69
N LYS A 129 9.17 -24.19 10.62
CA LYS A 129 7.71 -24.33 10.56
C LYS A 129 6.99 -22.99 10.80
N VAL A 130 7.48 -22.19 11.75
CA VAL A 130 6.91 -20.85 12.04
C VAL A 130 7.19 -19.92 10.86
N LYS A 131 8.39 -19.95 10.28
CA LYS A 131 8.74 -19.23 9.08
C LYS A 131 7.79 -19.59 7.93
N ALA A 132 7.60 -20.88 7.63
CA ALA A 132 6.72 -21.33 6.57
C ALA A 132 5.25 -20.87 6.79
N ALA A 133 4.75 -20.91 8.02
CA ALA A 133 3.43 -20.39 8.32
C ALA A 133 3.34 -18.87 8.11
N ALA A 134 4.36 -18.12 8.55
CA ALA A 134 4.44 -16.68 8.34
C ALA A 134 4.47 -16.30 6.85
N GLU A 135 5.22 -17.03 6.01
CA GLU A 135 5.26 -16.84 4.57
C GLU A 135 3.89 -17.03 3.91
N VAL A 136 3.16 -18.07 4.31
CA VAL A 136 1.81 -18.32 3.80
C VAL A 136 0.86 -17.19 4.23
N VAL A 137 0.91 -16.75 5.49
CA VAL A 137 0.09 -15.64 5.98
C VAL A 137 0.43 -14.35 5.23
N ALA A 138 1.70 -14.02 5.06
CA ALA A 138 2.13 -12.84 4.32
C ALA A 138 1.63 -12.88 2.86
N ALA A 139 1.73 -14.03 2.19
CA ALA A 139 1.25 -14.18 0.82
C ALA A 139 -0.27 -14.13 0.68
N LEU A 140 -1.03 -14.60 1.68
CA LEU A 140 -2.49 -14.50 1.69
C LEU A 140 -2.98 -13.06 1.91
N PHE A 141 -2.28 -12.29 2.74
CA PHE A 141 -2.61 -10.90 3.03
C PHE A 141 -1.92 -9.91 2.09
N GLY A 142 -1.00 -10.37 1.25
CA GLY A 142 -0.33 -9.56 0.23
C GLY A 142 -1.30 -8.93 -0.77
N PRO A 143 -2.15 -9.71 -1.49
CA PRO A 143 -3.12 -9.15 -2.42
C PRO A 143 -4.09 -8.14 -1.79
N PRO A 144 -4.71 -8.39 -0.62
CA PRO A 144 -5.44 -7.36 0.10
C PRO A 144 -4.62 -6.11 0.38
N LEU A 145 -3.32 -6.24 0.74
CA LEU A 145 -2.44 -5.10 1.01
C LEU A 145 -2.21 -4.26 -0.26
N THR A 146 -2.05 -4.88 -1.42
CA THR A 146 -1.84 -4.16 -2.69
C THR A 146 -3.09 -3.44 -3.20
N THR A 147 -4.28 -3.94 -2.90
CA THR A 147 -5.54 -3.45 -3.49
C THR A 147 -6.31 -2.50 -2.58
N TYR A 148 -6.17 -2.61 -1.24
CA TYR A 148 -6.97 -1.78 -0.33
C TYR A 148 -6.64 -0.29 -0.41
N THR A 149 -5.40 0.06 -0.77
CA THR A 149 -4.97 1.46 -0.95
C THR A 149 -5.71 2.12 -2.10
N GLY A 150 -5.98 1.40 -3.19
CA GLY A 150 -6.87 1.83 -4.26
C GLY A 150 -8.31 2.03 -3.79
N THR A 151 -8.82 1.12 -2.94
CA THR A 151 -10.14 1.27 -2.32
C THR A 151 -10.20 2.49 -1.37
N LEU A 152 -9.12 2.74 -0.63
CA LEU A 152 -9.02 3.91 0.24
C LEU A 152 -9.04 5.21 -0.57
N LEU A 153 -8.30 5.25 -1.68
CA LEU A 153 -8.27 6.39 -2.60
C LEU A 153 -9.63 6.63 -3.24
N ALA A 154 -10.33 5.58 -3.64
CA ALA A 154 -11.66 5.64 -4.24
C ALA A 154 -12.75 6.12 -3.26
N ASN A 155 -12.53 5.97 -1.95
CA ASN A 155 -13.45 6.45 -0.92
C ASN A 155 -13.22 7.94 -0.61
N THR A 156 -13.46 8.77 -1.62
CA THR A 156 -13.21 10.21 -1.61
C THR A 156 -14.37 10.98 -2.26
N ALA A 157 -14.46 12.28 -1.99
CA ALA A 157 -15.35 13.19 -2.67
C ALA A 157 -14.79 13.71 -4.01
N ILE A 158 -13.56 13.34 -4.38
CA ILE A 158 -12.96 13.75 -5.65
C ILE A 158 -13.57 12.91 -6.78
N PRO A 159 -14.29 13.53 -7.77
CA PRO A 159 -15.07 12.80 -8.75
C PRO A 159 -14.26 11.78 -9.56
N VAL A 160 -13.08 12.16 -10.06
CA VAL A 160 -12.22 11.29 -10.88
C VAL A 160 -11.83 10.01 -10.11
N TRP A 161 -11.48 10.12 -8.85
CA TRP A 161 -11.11 8.94 -8.04
C TRP A 161 -12.33 8.11 -7.64
N HIS A 162 -13.47 8.76 -7.41
CA HIS A 162 -14.70 8.07 -7.07
C HIS A 162 -15.29 7.31 -8.27
N GLU A 163 -15.21 7.89 -9.47
CA GLU A 163 -15.62 7.21 -10.70
C GLU A 163 -14.78 5.96 -10.97
N GLY A 164 -13.46 6.04 -10.77
CA GLY A 164 -12.53 4.90 -10.90
C GLY A 164 -12.58 3.87 -9.76
N ARG A 165 -13.60 3.88 -8.89
CA ARG A 165 -13.65 3.01 -7.70
C ARG A 165 -13.63 1.51 -7.96
N ARG A 166 -14.01 1.09 -9.16
CA ARG A 166 -14.01 -0.33 -9.56
C ARG A 166 -12.64 -0.76 -10.09
N GLU A 167 -11.97 0.14 -10.76
CA GLU A 167 -10.68 -0.10 -11.45
C GLU A 167 -9.48 0.16 -10.54
N LEU A 168 -9.54 1.20 -9.69
CA LEU A 168 -8.42 1.61 -8.82
C LEU A 168 -7.82 0.50 -7.95
N PRO A 169 -8.59 -0.37 -7.29
CA PRO A 169 -8.01 -1.47 -6.53
C PRO A 169 -7.19 -2.43 -7.39
N TRP A 170 -7.67 -2.74 -8.58
CA TRP A 170 -6.99 -3.62 -9.52
C TRP A 170 -5.78 -2.96 -10.17
N LEU A 171 -5.89 -1.67 -10.48
CA LEU A 171 -4.80 -0.84 -10.97
C LEU A 171 -3.64 -0.82 -9.97
N PHE A 172 -3.93 -0.60 -8.69
CA PHE A 172 -2.92 -0.62 -7.63
C PHE A 172 -2.28 -2.01 -7.46
N GLY A 173 -3.09 -3.08 -7.56
CA GLY A 173 -2.58 -4.45 -7.51
C GLY A 173 -1.68 -4.79 -8.70
N ALA A 174 -2.04 -4.31 -9.90
CA ALA A 174 -1.25 -4.49 -11.12
C ALA A 174 0.08 -3.73 -11.04
N SER A 175 0.03 -2.46 -10.65
CA SER A 175 1.22 -1.60 -10.44
C SER A 175 2.16 -2.16 -9.37
N ALA A 176 1.61 -2.64 -8.23
CA ALA A 176 2.37 -3.30 -7.19
C ALA A 176 3.07 -4.58 -7.70
N SER A 177 2.37 -5.37 -8.53
CA SER A 177 2.93 -6.57 -9.15
C SER A 177 4.06 -6.24 -10.12
N ALA A 178 3.88 -5.20 -10.94
CA ALA A 178 4.91 -4.69 -11.83
C ALA A 178 6.16 -4.24 -11.04
N SER A 179 5.95 -3.46 -9.98
CA SER A 179 7.02 -2.94 -9.12
C SER A 179 7.78 -4.06 -8.41
N ALA A 180 7.08 -5.04 -7.82
CA ALA A 180 7.70 -6.17 -7.13
C ALA A 180 8.51 -7.06 -8.08
N GLY A 181 7.94 -7.34 -9.26
CA GLY A 181 8.64 -8.10 -10.30
C GLY A 181 9.89 -7.38 -10.80
N ALA A 182 9.80 -6.07 -11.06
CA ALA A 182 10.91 -5.25 -11.49
C ALA A 182 12.01 -5.18 -10.42
N ALA A 183 11.64 -4.87 -9.18
CA ALA A 183 12.58 -4.81 -8.06
C ALA A 183 13.32 -6.14 -7.86
N ALA A 184 12.60 -7.26 -7.83
CA ALA A 184 13.23 -8.57 -7.72
C ALA A 184 14.16 -8.88 -8.90
N ALA A 185 13.78 -8.49 -10.13
CA ALA A 185 14.59 -8.72 -11.32
C ALA A 185 15.91 -7.94 -11.34
N VAL A 186 15.95 -6.77 -10.70
CA VAL A 186 17.17 -5.94 -10.60
C VAL A 186 18.22 -6.58 -9.68
N PHE A 187 17.77 -7.19 -8.59
CA PHE A 187 18.67 -7.71 -7.55
C PHE A 187 19.00 -9.20 -7.70
N ILE A 188 18.59 -9.85 -8.80
CA ILE A 188 18.84 -11.28 -9.02
C ILE A 188 19.53 -11.53 -10.37
N GLU A 189 20.29 -12.63 -10.44
CA GLU A 189 20.90 -13.08 -11.68
C GLU A 189 19.87 -13.39 -12.77
N THR A 190 20.22 -13.07 -14.00
CA THR A 190 19.35 -13.23 -15.18
C THR A 190 18.75 -14.62 -15.33
N SER A 191 19.52 -15.66 -14.98
CA SER A 191 19.11 -17.07 -15.05
C SER A 191 17.92 -17.41 -14.15
N SER A 192 17.79 -16.74 -13.00
CA SER A 192 16.73 -16.95 -12.01
C SER A 192 15.61 -15.90 -12.09
N ALA A 193 15.80 -14.84 -12.89
CA ALA A 193 14.89 -13.69 -12.96
C ALA A 193 13.63 -13.92 -13.80
N GLY A 194 13.48 -15.05 -14.49
CA GLY A 194 12.38 -15.30 -15.42
C GLY A 194 10.99 -15.02 -14.84
N PRO A 195 10.59 -15.61 -13.71
CA PRO A 195 9.28 -15.35 -13.10
C PRO A 195 9.09 -13.90 -12.67
N ALA A 196 10.12 -13.25 -12.12
CA ALA A 196 10.08 -11.85 -11.72
C ALA A 196 9.84 -10.92 -12.92
N ARG A 197 10.54 -11.13 -14.03
CA ARG A 197 10.33 -10.38 -15.28
C ARG A 197 8.94 -10.57 -15.86
N ARG A 198 8.42 -11.82 -15.84
CA ARG A 198 7.04 -12.09 -16.28
C ARG A 198 6.04 -11.32 -15.41
N LEU A 199 6.22 -11.34 -14.09
CA LEU A 199 5.36 -10.59 -13.18
C LEU A 199 5.43 -9.09 -13.45
N ALA A 200 6.62 -8.53 -13.69
CA ALA A 200 6.78 -7.13 -14.04
C ALA A 200 6.05 -6.76 -15.34
N VAL A 201 6.24 -7.54 -16.39
CA VAL A 201 5.61 -7.28 -17.70
C VAL A 201 4.10 -7.46 -17.66
N LEU A 202 3.61 -8.54 -17.03
CA LEU A 202 2.17 -8.80 -16.92
C LEU A 202 1.48 -7.76 -16.02
N GLY A 203 2.13 -7.35 -14.93
CA GLY A 203 1.65 -6.29 -14.06
C GLY A 203 1.54 -4.96 -14.82
N ALA A 204 2.59 -4.56 -15.53
CA ALA A 204 2.58 -3.33 -16.34
C ALA A 204 1.54 -3.39 -17.47
N ALA A 205 1.39 -4.52 -18.15
CA ALA A 205 0.38 -4.68 -19.19
C ALA A 205 -1.05 -4.60 -18.63
N ALA A 206 -1.29 -5.20 -17.46
CA ALA A 206 -2.57 -5.11 -16.78
C ALA A 206 -2.86 -3.68 -16.31
N GLU A 207 -1.86 -2.97 -15.78
CA GLU A 207 -1.96 -1.56 -15.38
C GLU A 207 -2.38 -0.69 -16.57
N LEU A 208 -1.69 -0.81 -17.71
CA LEU A 208 -2.01 -0.07 -18.94
C LEU A 208 -3.43 -0.40 -19.44
N GLY A 209 -3.81 -1.67 -19.45
CA GLY A 209 -5.15 -2.09 -19.89
C GLY A 209 -6.26 -1.54 -18.98
N LEU A 210 -6.02 -1.42 -17.68
CA LEU A 210 -6.97 -0.84 -16.71
C LEU A 210 -7.06 0.69 -16.80
N MET A 211 -6.04 1.36 -17.36
CA MET A 211 -6.06 2.81 -17.57
C MET A 211 -6.86 3.21 -18.81
N GLU A 212 -7.14 2.29 -19.72
CA GLU A 212 -7.91 2.55 -20.94
C GLU A 212 -9.43 2.34 -20.76
N THR A 213 -9.86 1.79 -19.61
CA THR A 213 -11.28 1.53 -19.30
C THR A 213 -11.91 2.67 -18.51
#